data_32a781a16ff344edbd2168c329e7bc66
#
_entry.id   32a781a16ff344edbd2168c329e7bc66
#
_cell.length_a   1.000
_cell.length_b   1.000
_cell.length_c   1.000
_cell.angle_alpha   90.00
_cell.angle_beta   90.00
_cell.angle_gamma   90.00
#
_symmetry.space_group_name_H-M   'P 1'
#
loop_
_entity.id
_entity.type
_entity.pdbx_description
1 polymer ?
#
loop_
_entity_poly.entity_id
_entity_poly.type
_entity_poly.pdbx_seq_one_letter_code
_entity_poly.pdbx_strand_id
1 'polypeptide(L)'
;MNVYERMDEIVEHHLKRLKETVDAIQQFPGSHATKIAACLRWSMRGKTWEEFPLSQRWFAVGETIAHLDYLVCRGYAERKVVDGKNAYWLTMDGALCKSKLDCIWKNYRAK
;
A
#
# COMPACT_ATOMS: atom_id res chain seq x y z
N MET A 1 14.25 -16.83 -16.84
CA MET A 1 13.34 -16.72 -15.68
C MET A 1 12.11 -17.59 -15.93
N ASN A 2 11.78 -18.46 -15.00
CA ASN A 2 10.59 -19.29 -15.14
C ASN A 2 9.37 -18.58 -14.52
N VAL A 3 8.17 -19.12 -14.76
CA VAL A 3 6.91 -18.52 -14.31
C VAL A 3 6.85 -18.40 -12.79
N TYR A 4 7.38 -19.39 -12.07
CA TYR A 4 7.33 -19.42 -10.61
C TYR A 4 8.20 -18.33 -9.99
N GLU A 5 9.39 -18.10 -10.55
CA GLU A 5 10.28 -17.03 -10.08
C GLU A 5 9.63 -15.67 -10.26
N ARG A 6 8.96 -15.46 -11.39
CA ARG A 6 8.26 -14.19 -11.65
C ARG A 6 7.09 -13.98 -10.70
N MET A 7 6.36 -15.05 -10.36
CA MET A 7 5.26 -14.98 -9.39
C MET A 7 5.77 -14.59 -8.01
N ASP A 8 6.91 -15.18 -7.57
CA ASP A 8 7.52 -14.82 -6.30
C ASP A 8 7.91 -13.35 -6.25
N GLU A 9 8.51 -12.85 -7.33
CA GLU A 9 8.87 -11.43 -7.43
C GLU A 9 7.67 -10.51 -7.30
N ILE A 10 6.55 -10.86 -7.96
CA ILE A 10 5.31 -10.08 -7.92
C ILE A 10 4.75 -10.09 -6.50
N VAL A 11 4.71 -11.24 -5.85
CA VAL A 11 4.21 -11.39 -4.49
C VAL A 11 5.04 -10.54 -3.52
N GLU A 12 6.37 -10.61 -3.62
CA GLU A 12 7.26 -9.83 -2.76
C GLU A 12 7.10 -8.33 -2.98
N HIS A 13 6.91 -7.91 -4.23
CA HIS A 13 6.69 -6.52 -4.55
C HIS A 13 5.41 -5.99 -3.91
N HIS A 14 4.32 -6.75 -4.01
CA HIS A 14 3.04 -6.35 -3.40
C HIS A 14 3.12 -6.34 -1.87
N LEU A 15 3.80 -7.32 -1.27
CA LEU A 15 3.98 -7.35 0.17
C LEU A 15 4.74 -6.13 0.66
N LYS A 16 5.82 -5.78 -0.02
CA LYS A 16 6.60 -4.59 0.31
C LYS A 16 5.74 -3.33 0.23
N ARG A 17 4.95 -3.21 -0.85
CA ARG A 17 4.07 -2.06 -1.04
C ARG A 17 2.98 -1.99 0.03
N LEU A 18 2.42 -3.13 0.42
CA LEU A 18 1.43 -3.19 1.49
C LEU A 18 2.02 -2.72 2.82
N LYS A 19 3.25 -3.14 3.14
CA LYS A 19 3.93 -2.69 4.36
C LYS A 19 4.20 -1.20 4.36
N GLU A 20 4.63 -0.65 3.23
CA GLU A 20 4.82 0.80 3.08
C GLU A 20 3.51 1.55 3.27
N THR A 21 2.41 1.00 2.74
CA THR A 21 1.08 1.58 2.90
C THR A 21 0.65 1.60 4.37
N VAL A 22 0.90 0.51 5.10
CA VAL A 22 0.62 0.44 6.54
C VAL A 22 1.42 1.51 7.29
N ASP A 23 2.71 1.65 6.99
CA ASP A 23 3.56 2.65 7.63
C ASP A 23 3.04 4.07 7.36
N ALA A 24 2.60 4.34 6.13
CA ALA A 24 2.06 5.65 5.77
C ALA A 24 0.78 5.98 6.53
N ILE A 25 -0.13 5.00 6.67
CA ILE A 25 -1.38 5.20 7.43
C ILE A 25 -1.06 5.43 8.91
N GLN A 26 -0.11 4.67 9.45
CA GLN A 26 0.27 4.82 10.87
C GLN A 26 0.87 6.19 11.14
N GLN A 27 1.71 6.68 10.22
CA GLN A 27 2.35 7.99 10.38
C GLN A 27 1.36 9.13 10.19
N PHE A 28 0.40 8.99 9.27
CA PHE A 28 -0.57 10.02 8.93
C PHE A 28 -1.99 9.45 8.95
N PRO A 29 -2.53 9.12 10.15
CA PRO A 29 -3.89 8.56 10.25
C PRO A 29 -4.93 9.55 9.70
N GLY A 30 -5.94 9.02 9.03
CA GLY A 30 -7.00 9.85 8.46
C GLY A 30 -6.64 10.52 7.16
N SER A 31 -5.56 10.09 6.51
CA SER A 31 -5.14 10.65 5.23
C SER A 31 -5.94 10.06 4.07
N HIS A 32 -6.08 10.86 3.00
CA HIS A 32 -6.66 10.41 1.74
C HIS A 32 -5.62 9.64 0.92
N ALA A 33 -6.09 8.88 -0.07
CA ALA A 33 -5.22 8.03 -0.89
C ALA A 33 -4.07 8.79 -1.55
N THR A 34 -4.31 10.02 -1.98
CA THR A 34 -3.28 10.86 -2.62
C THR A 34 -2.11 11.14 -1.66
N LYS A 35 -2.42 11.47 -0.41
CA LYS A 35 -1.38 11.71 0.61
C LYS A 35 -0.61 10.44 0.90
N ILE A 36 -1.31 9.32 1.03
CA ILE A 36 -0.68 8.02 1.30
C ILE A 36 0.22 7.65 0.12
N ALA A 37 -0.26 7.81 -1.12
CA ALA A 37 0.54 7.53 -2.31
C ALA A 37 1.83 8.34 -2.34
N ALA A 38 1.76 9.62 -1.96
CA ALA A 38 2.93 10.49 -1.93
C ALA A 38 3.98 10.05 -0.90
N CYS A 39 3.58 9.29 0.12
CA CYS A 39 4.47 8.78 1.15
C CYS A 39 5.17 7.48 0.76
N LEU A 40 4.70 6.80 -0.29
CA LEU A 40 5.27 5.52 -0.71
C LEU A 40 6.53 5.74 -1.56
N ARG A 41 7.33 4.69 -1.67
CA ARG A 41 8.58 4.74 -2.44
C ARG A 41 8.32 4.36 -3.89
N TRP A 42 8.28 5.36 -4.75
CA TRP A 42 8.15 5.15 -6.19
C TRP A 42 9.50 5.36 -6.87
N SER A 43 9.67 4.72 -8.02
CA SER A 43 10.86 4.92 -8.84
C SER A 43 10.71 6.24 -9.61
N MET A 44 11.07 7.35 -8.99
CA MET A 44 10.87 8.69 -9.54
C MET A 44 12.13 9.32 -10.13
N ARG A 45 13.20 8.58 -10.21
CA ARG A 45 14.46 9.02 -10.84
C ARG A 45 14.97 10.35 -10.25
N GLY A 46 14.92 10.48 -8.92
CA GLY A 46 15.37 11.66 -8.22
C GLY A 46 14.40 12.84 -8.22
N LYS A 47 13.22 12.68 -8.82
CA LYS A 47 12.20 13.73 -8.82
C LYS A 47 11.36 13.66 -7.55
N THR A 48 10.81 14.80 -7.14
CA THR A 48 9.84 14.84 -6.05
C THR A 48 8.48 14.38 -6.56
N TRP A 49 7.55 14.13 -5.62
CA TRP A 49 6.18 13.76 -5.99
C TRP A 49 5.53 14.83 -6.89
N GLU A 50 5.75 16.10 -6.60
CA GLU A 50 5.18 17.20 -7.37
C GLU A 50 5.75 17.30 -8.78
N GLU A 51 7.01 16.85 -8.95
CA GLU A 51 7.67 16.84 -10.26
C GLU A 51 7.33 15.60 -11.08
N PHE A 52 6.71 14.61 -10.46
CA PHE A 52 6.34 13.37 -11.12
C PHE A 52 5.23 13.65 -12.16
N PRO A 53 5.32 13.12 -13.38
CA PRO A 53 4.29 13.36 -14.40
C PRO A 53 2.89 13.01 -13.89
N LEU A 54 1.90 13.83 -14.26
CA LEU A 54 0.53 13.68 -13.76
C LEU A 54 -0.04 12.29 -14.04
N SER A 55 0.19 11.76 -15.24
CA SER A 55 -0.27 10.41 -15.61
C SER A 55 0.32 9.33 -14.71
N GLN A 56 1.60 9.48 -14.33
CA GLN A 56 2.26 8.53 -13.45
C GLN A 56 1.79 8.68 -12.01
N ARG A 57 1.48 9.91 -11.58
CA ARG A 57 0.88 10.12 -10.25
C ARG A 57 -0.50 9.46 -10.17
N TRP A 58 -1.30 9.57 -11.21
CA TRP A 58 -2.60 8.91 -11.29
C TRP A 58 -2.46 7.39 -11.17
N PHE A 59 -1.50 6.83 -11.90
CA PHE A 59 -1.23 5.40 -11.84
C PHE A 59 -0.80 4.97 -10.43
N ALA A 60 0.07 5.75 -9.81
CA ALA A 60 0.53 5.49 -8.44
C ALA A 60 -0.61 5.56 -7.43
N VAL A 61 -1.49 6.55 -7.55
CA VAL A 61 -2.66 6.67 -6.68
C VAL A 61 -3.61 5.49 -6.88
N GLY A 62 -3.84 5.07 -8.12
CA GLY A 62 -4.68 3.91 -8.42
C GLY A 62 -4.14 2.63 -7.80
N GLU A 63 -2.83 2.40 -7.91
CA GLU A 63 -2.18 1.26 -7.28
C GLU A 63 -2.29 1.33 -5.75
N THR A 64 -2.12 2.52 -5.18
CA THR A 64 -2.27 2.74 -3.74
C THR A 64 -3.69 2.42 -3.27
N ILE A 65 -4.70 2.85 -4.03
CA ILE A 65 -6.11 2.56 -3.70
C ILE A 65 -6.35 1.05 -3.68
N ALA A 66 -5.80 0.32 -4.65
CA ALA A 66 -5.94 -1.14 -4.69
C ALA A 66 -5.35 -1.79 -3.44
N HIS A 67 -4.18 -1.32 -2.98
CA HIS A 67 -3.57 -1.83 -1.75
C HIS A 67 -4.36 -1.43 -0.50
N LEU A 68 -4.90 -0.20 -0.47
CA LEU A 68 -5.77 0.25 0.62
C LEU A 68 -7.04 -0.58 0.69
N ASP A 69 -7.66 -0.87 -0.46
CA ASP A 69 -8.86 -1.71 -0.51
C ASP A 69 -8.57 -3.12 0.01
N TYR A 70 -7.41 -3.67 -0.31
CA TYR A 70 -7.00 -4.96 0.22
C TYR A 70 -6.94 -4.93 1.75
N LEU A 71 -6.30 -3.90 2.32
CA LEU A 71 -6.19 -3.77 3.76
C LEU A 71 -7.56 -3.62 4.43
N VAL A 72 -8.46 -2.86 3.81
CA VAL A 72 -9.84 -2.69 4.32
C VAL A 72 -10.59 -4.03 4.26
N CYS A 73 -10.48 -4.76 3.16
CA CYS A 73 -11.13 -6.05 3.00
C CYS A 73 -10.64 -7.09 4.02
N ARG A 74 -9.35 -7.01 4.39
CA ARG A 74 -8.79 -7.90 5.41
C ARG A 74 -9.16 -7.47 6.84
N GLY A 75 -9.75 -6.29 7.00
CA GLY A 75 -10.06 -5.74 8.33
C GLY A 75 -8.87 -5.09 9.02
N TYR A 76 -7.78 -4.84 8.30
CA TYR A 76 -6.57 -4.24 8.86
C TYR A 76 -6.60 -2.72 8.81
N ALA A 77 -7.45 -2.15 7.97
CA ALA A 77 -7.65 -0.71 7.86
C ALA A 77 -9.14 -0.39 7.81
N GLU A 78 -9.46 0.84 8.18
CA GLU A 78 -10.82 1.37 8.16
C GLU A 78 -10.88 2.55 7.21
N ARG A 79 -11.98 2.64 6.46
CA ARG A 79 -12.20 3.71 5.48
C ARG A 79 -13.46 4.48 5.84
N LYS A 80 -13.34 5.81 5.94
CA LYS A 80 -14.47 6.71 6.18
C LYS A 80 -14.39 7.88 5.22
N VAL A 81 -15.57 8.41 4.85
CA VAL A 81 -15.62 9.60 4.00
C VAL A 81 -15.43 10.84 4.88
N VAL A 82 -14.41 11.64 4.56
CA VAL A 82 -14.12 12.92 5.23
C VAL A 82 -13.91 13.95 4.14
N ASP A 83 -14.66 15.06 4.21
CA ASP A 83 -14.60 16.13 3.21
C ASP A 83 -14.84 15.63 1.79
N GLY A 84 -15.77 14.67 1.63
CA GLY A 84 -16.12 14.11 0.33
C GLY A 84 -15.13 13.11 -0.24
N LYS A 85 -14.08 12.74 0.50
CA LYS A 85 -13.05 11.80 0.06
C LYS A 85 -12.85 10.72 1.10
N ASN A 86 -12.42 9.53 0.64
CA ASN A 86 -12.10 8.43 1.53
C ASN A 86 -10.84 8.75 2.33
N ALA A 87 -10.93 8.61 3.64
CA ALA A 87 -9.80 8.73 4.57
C ALA A 87 -9.58 7.37 5.23
N TYR A 88 -8.35 7.06 5.61
CA TYR A 88 -7.96 5.72 6.05
C TYR A 88 -7.29 5.75 7.42
N TRP A 89 -7.62 4.76 8.22
CA TRP A 89 -7.02 4.52 9.55
C TRP A 89 -6.68 3.05 9.68
N LEU A 90 -5.67 2.73 10.47
CA LEU A 90 -5.42 1.33 10.84
C LEU A 90 -6.39 0.91 11.95
N THR A 91 -6.78 -0.37 11.93
CA THR A 91 -7.61 -0.97 12.99
C THR A 91 -6.77 -1.59 14.10
N MET A 92 -5.45 -1.63 13.93
CA MET A 92 -4.51 -2.24 14.86
C MET A 92 -3.15 -1.55 14.75
N ASP A 93 -2.23 -1.87 15.65
CA ASP A 93 -0.85 -1.38 15.58
C ASP A 93 -0.19 -1.78 14.25
N GLY A 94 0.58 -0.87 13.67
CA GLY A 94 1.23 -1.09 12.37
C GLY A 94 2.19 -2.27 12.39
N ALA A 95 2.93 -2.47 13.47
CA ALA A 95 3.84 -3.61 13.59
C ALA A 95 3.08 -4.94 13.58
N LEU A 96 1.95 -5.00 14.27
CA LEU A 96 1.08 -6.17 14.27
C LEU A 96 0.49 -6.42 12.88
N CYS A 97 0.04 -5.36 12.22
CA CYS A 97 -0.51 -5.44 10.87
C CYS A 97 0.52 -6.01 9.89
N LYS A 98 1.75 -5.49 9.92
CA LYS A 98 2.83 -5.98 9.06
C LYS A 98 3.17 -7.44 9.33
N SER A 99 3.16 -7.85 10.61
CA SER A 99 3.40 -9.24 10.98
C SER A 99 2.31 -10.16 10.41
N LYS A 100 1.05 -9.75 10.47
CA LYS A 100 -0.06 -10.52 9.89
C LYS A 100 0.07 -10.64 8.37
N LEU A 101 0.49 -9.58 7.70
CA LEU A 101 0.72 -9.60 6.26
C LEU A 101 1.85 -10.58 5.90
N ASP A 102 2.94 -10.58 6.65
CA ASP A 102 4.03 -11.54 6.45
C ASP A 102 3.54 -12.97 6.56
N CYS A 103 2.70 -13.28 7.55
CA CYS A 103 2.15 -14.62 7.74
C CYS A 103 1.29 -15.05 6.54
N ILE A 104 0.44 -14.17 6.04
CA ILE A 104 -0.42 -14.46 4.90
C ILE A 104 0.41 -14.80 3.67
N TRP A 105 1.38 -13.97 3.34
CA TRP A 105 2.19 -14.15 2.14
C TRP A 105 3.17 -15.30 2.26
N LYS A 106 3.68 -15.56 3.46
CA LYS A 106 4.52 -16.72 3.72
C LYS A 106 3.73 -18.01 3.49
N ASN A 107 2.50 -18.08 3.98
CA ASN A 107 1.63 -19.24 3.77
C ASN A 107 1.28 -19.43 2.30
N TYR A 108 1.06 -18.33 1.57
CA TYR A 108 0.82 -18.37 0.13
C TYR A 108 2.00 -19.01 -0.61
N ARG A 109 3.22 -18.62 -0.25
CA ARG A 109 4.43 -19.15 -0.89
C ARG A 109 4.67 -20.62 -0.55
N ALA A 110 4.21 -21.08 0.61
CA ALA A 110 4.38 -22.47 1.03
C ALA A 110 3.47 -23.44 0.29
N LYS A 111 2.47 -22.93 -0.40
CA LYS A 111 1.57 -23.73 -1.21
C LYS A 111 2.14 -23.91 -2.60
#